data_ea06b50594996b2fd8f7eee134372460
#
_entry.id   ea06b50594996b2fd8f7eee134372460
#
_cell.length_a   1.000
_cell.length_b   1.000
_cell.length_c   1.000
_cell.angle_alpha   90.00
_cell.angle_beta   90.00
_cell.angle_gamma   90.00
#
_symmetry.space_group_name_H-M   'P 1'
#
loop_
_entity.id
_entity.type
_entity.pdbx_description
1 polymer ?
#
loop_
_entity_poly.entity_id
_entity_poly.type
_entity_poly.pdbx_seq_one_letter_code
_entity_poly.pdbx_strand_id
1 'polypeptide(L)'
;MDSEGYLKRFVDLELHLPKPNRKAFCKVLMNKFGIKNQKAYDANSIINGWNCYCDYFSILADGYNLSLREISQCFTDIAIIQKVVPDNYLKMSPILALLMVLKHKKYSIYQNIERISFYVLWKELNYYKKVISY
;
A
#
# COMPACT_ATOMS: atom_id res chain seq x y z
N MET A 1 -39.44 8.97 -3.55
CA MET A 1 -39.62 7.55 -3.25
C MET A 1 -38.50 7.12 -2.31
N ASP A 2 -38.83 6.73 -1.11
CA ASP A 2 -37.83 6.30 -0.14
C ASP A 2 -37.37 4.88 -0.47
N SER A 3 -36.25 4.78 -1.19
CA SER A 3 -35.67 3.49 -1.60
C SER A 3 -35.18 2.67 -0.41
N GLU A 4 -34.77 3.31 0.67
CA GLU A 4 -34.31 2.64 1.90
C GLU A 4 -35.48 1.97 2.64
N GLY A 5 -36.62 2.65 2.74
CA GLY A 5 -37.83 2.09 3.37
C GLY A 5 -38.43 0.93 2.58
N TYR A 6 -38.28 0.95 1.25
CA TYR A 6 -38.76 -0.13 0.39
C TYR A 6 -37.92 -1.41 0.55
N LEU A 7 -36.60 -1.27 0.57
CA LEU A 7 -35.67 -2.39 0.73
C LEU A 7 -35.78 -3.04 2.11
N LYS A 8 -36.00 -2.26 3.16
CA LYS A 8 -36.18 -2.79 4.52
C LYS A 8 -37.34 -3.75 4.67
N ARG A 9 -38.34 -3.69 3.81
CA ARG A 9 -39.47 -4.63 3.82
C ARG A 9 -39.10 -6.04 3.37
N PHE A 10 -38.01 -6.19 2.63
CA PHE A 10 -37.55 -7.45 2.05
C PHE A 10 -36.29 -7.99 2.71
N VAL A 11 -35.64 -7.22 3.57
CA VAL A 11 -34.40 -7.60 4.24
C VAL A 11 -34.66 -7.71 5.74
N ASP A 12 -34.88 -8.93 6.21
CA ASP A 12 -35.08 -9.21 7.62
C ASP A 12 -33.78 -9.38 8.42
N LEU A 13 -32.63 -9.43 7.69
CA LEU A 13 -31.34 -9.66 8.29
C LEU A 13 -30.34 -8.60 7.81
N GLU A 14 -29.85 -7.80 8.73
CA GLU A 14 -28.78 -6.84 8.48
C GLU A 14 -27.45 -7.40 9.02
N LEU A 15 -26.54 -7.72 8.12
CA LEU A 15 -25.22 -8.22 8.46
C LEU A 15 -24.19 -7.12 8.31
N HIS A 16 -23.52 -6.79 9.41
CA HIS A 16 -22.37 -5.90 9.36
C HIS A 16 -21.09 -6.68 9.08
N LEU A 17 -20.49 -6.43 7.91
CA LEU A 17 -19.20 -7.01 7.58
C LEU A 17 -18.10 -6.39 8.46
N PRO A 18 -17.22 -7.19 9.04
CA PRO A 18 -16.09 -6.66 9.80
C PRO A 18 -15.18 -5.83 8.91
N LYS A 19 -14.48 -4.84 9.49
CA LYS A 19 -13.48 -4.07 8.77
C LYS A 19 -12.41 -5.01 8.22
N PRO A 20 -12.03 -4.86 6.93
CA PRO A 20 -11.03 -5.72 6.33
C PRO A 20 -9.66 -5.52 7.01
N ASN A 21 -8.95 -6.62 7.25
CA ASN A 21 -7.56 -6.59 7.67
C ASN A 21 -6.67 -6.33 6.46
N ARG A 22 -6.24 -5.08 6.29
CA ARG A 22 -5.43 -4.66 5.15
C ARG A 22 -4.09 -5.39 5.06
N LYS A 23 -3.44 -5.64 6.19
CA LYS A 23 -2.17 -6.37 6.21
C LYS A 23 -2.31 -7.81 5.72
N ALA A 24 -3.34 -8.52 6.17
CA ALA A 24 -3.64 -9.88 5.71
C ALA A 24 -3.97 -9.89 4.21
N PHE A 25 -4.72 -8.91 3.74
CA PHE A 25 -5.04 -8.76 2.32
C PHE A 25 -3.79 -8.48 1.46
N CYS A 26 -2.89 -7.61 1.94
CA CYS A 26 -1.60 -7.37 1.28
C CYS A 26 -0.77 -8.64 1.13
N LYS A 27 -0.72 -9.48 2.15
CA LYS A 27 -0.01 -10.78 2.09
C LYS A 27 -0.60 -11.71 1.03
N VAL A 28 -1.93 -11.77 0.93
CA VAL A 28 -2.61 -12.55 -0.12
C VAL A 28 -2.23 -12.04 -1.51
N LEU A 29 -2.19 -10.72 -1.70
CA LEU A 29 -1.81 -10.11 -2.98
C LEU A 29 -0.33 -10.32 -3.32
N MET A 30 0.57 -10.26 -2.34
CA MET A 30 1.98 -10.62 -2.52
C MET A 30 2.13 -12.02 -3.12
N ASN A 31 1.41 -12.99 -2.55
CA ASN A 31 1.42 -14.37 -3.05
C ASN A 31 0.77 -14.48 -4.43
N LYS A 32 -0.38 -13.84 -4.63
CA LYS A 32 -1.14 -13.88 -5.89
C LYS A 32 -0.31 -13.34 -7.07
N PHE A 33 0.38 -12.24 -6.87
CA PHE A 33 1.20 -11.62 -7.92
C PHE A 33 2.62 -12.19 -8.00
N GLY A 34 2.98 -13.16 -7.16
CA GLY A 34 4.31 -13.76 -7.13
C GLY A 34 5.41 -12.74 -6.83
N ILE A 35 5.11 -11.73 -6.01
CA ILE A 35 6.10 -10.75 -5.58
C ILE A 35 7.06 -11.46 -4.62
N LYS A 36 8.22 -11.82 -5.17
CA LYS A 36 9.23 -12.57 -4.43
C LYS A 36 9.97 -11.67 -3.46
N ASN A 37 10.24 -12.23 -2.31
CA ASN A 37 11.19 -11.66 -1.38
C ASN A 37 12.57 -11.62 -2.05
N GLN A 38 13.06 -10.42 -2.32
CA GLN A 38 14.46 -10.30 -2.73
C GLN A 38 15.35 -10.55 -1.53
N LYS A 39 16.39 -11.35 -1.73
CA LYS A 39 17.43 -11.54 -0.72
C LYS A 39 17.97 -10.16 -0.34
N ALA A 40 17.89 -9.81 0.94
CA ALA A 40 18.53 -8.62 1.43
C ALA A 40 20.01 -8.70 1.08
N TYR A 41 20.50 -7.73 0.32
CA TYR A 41 21.91 -7.68 -0.09
C TYR A 41 22.85 -7.45 1.10
N ASP A 42 22.28 -7.06 2.24
CA ASP A 42 23.03 -6.81 3.46
C ASP A 42 22.16 -7.04 4.69
N ALA A 43 22.71 -7.73 5.71
CA ALA A 43 22.01 -7.98 6.98
C ALA A 43 21.57 -6.69 7.72
N ASN A 44 22.16 -5.55 7.36
CA ASN A 44 21.83 -4.22 7.88
C ASN A 44 20.79 -3.46 7.05
N SER A 45 20.37 -3.97 5.90
CA SER A 45 19.41 -3.28 5.03
C SER A 45 17.98 -3.73 5.30
N ILE A 46 17.48 -3.47 6.47
CA ILE A 46 16.04 -3.58 6.81
C ILE A 46 15.17 -2.77 5.82
N ILE A 47 15.77 -1.83 5.13
CA ILE A 47 15.14 -0.89 4.20
C ILE A 47 15.02 -1.47 2.79
N ASN A 48 15.89 -2.41 2.43
CA ASN A 48 15.98 -2.96 1.07
C ASN A 48 15.39 -4.37 1.01
N GLY A 49 14.38 -4.54 0.19
CA GLY A 49 13.80 -5.83 -0.11
C GLY A 49 12.27 -5.86 -0.03
N TRP A 50 11.71 -6.79 -0.73
CA TRP A 50 10.27 -6.97 -0.82
C TRP A 50 9.64 -7.52 0.48
N ASN A 51 10.45 -8.08 1.38
CA ASN A 51 9.98 -8.58 2.68
C ASN A 51 9.31 -7.48 3.52
N CYS A 52 9.86 -6.28 3.47
CA CYS A 52 9.35 -5.15 4.23
C CYS A 52 8.25 -4.37 3.51
N TYR A 53 8.04 -4.62 2.20
CA TYR A 53 7.07 -3.88 1.40
C TYR A 53 5.66 -4.00 1.96
N CYS A 54 5.23 -5.22 2.27
CA CYS A 54 3.89 -5.48 2.81
C CYS A 54 3.65 -4.74 4.13
N ASP A 55 4.64 -4.71 5.01
CA ASP A 55 4.54 -4.03 6.30
C ASP A 55 4.43 -2.51 6.13
N TYR A 56 5.32 -1.90 5.36
CA TYR A 56 5.26 -0.46 5.07
C TYR A 56 4.00 -0.07 4.32
N PHE A 57 3.61 -0.86 3.31
CA PHE A 57 2.42 -0.59 2.53
C PHE A 57 1.15 -0.67 3.38
N SER A 58 1.01 -1.69 4.22
CA SER A 58 -0.17 -1.86 5.07
C SER A 58 -0.38 -0.69 6.03
N ILE A 59 0.70 -0.15 6.56
CA ILE A 59 0.69 1.00 7.44
C ILE A 59 0.24 2.26 6.70
N LEU A 60 0.81 2.51 5.53
CA LEU A 60 0.40 3.62 4.67
C LEU A 60 -1.06 3.47 4.20
N ALA A 61 -1.46 2.25 3.87
CA ALA A 61 -2.84 1.95 3.48
C ALA A 61 -3.85 2.26 4.59
N ASP A 62 -3.51 1.95 5.84
CA ASP A 62 -4.32 2.32 7.00
C ASP A 62 -4.32 3.83 7.22
N GLY A 63 -3.17 4.49 7.15
CA GLY A 63 -3.04 5.93 7.35
C GLY A 63 -3.79 6.76 6.30
N TYR A 64 -3.79 6.35 5.05
CA TYR A 64 -4.50 7.00 3.94
C TYR A 64 -5.90 6.42 3.68
N ASN A 65 -6.34 5.47 4.50
CA ASN A 65 -7.64 4.82 4.39
C ASN A 65 -7.94 4.25 2.99
N LEU A 66 -7.00 3.48 2.46
CA LEU A 66 -7.16 2.83 1.15
C LEU A 66 -8.26 1.76 1.18
N SER A 67 -9.07 1.74 0.14
CA SER A 67 -10.00 0.64 -0.10
C SER A 67 -9.26 -0.62 -0.60
N LEU A 68 -9.89 -1.79 -0.47
CA LEU A 68 -9.31 -3.04 -0.99
C LEU A 68 -9.05 -2.99 -2.51
N ARG A 69 -9.91 -2.27 -3.24
CA ARG A 69 -9.72 -2.05 -4.68
C ARG A 69 -8.47 -1.23 -4.98
N GLU A 70 -8.27 -0.14 -4.26
CA GLU A 70 -7.07 0.70 -4.39
C GLU A 70 -5.80 -0.07 -4.03
N ILE A 71 -5.86 -0.89 -2.98
CA ILE A 71 -4.76 -1.78 -2.60
C ILE A 71 -4.43 -2.76 -3.73
N SER A 72 -5.45 -3.41 -4.31
CA SER A 72 -5.24 -4.32 -5.46
C SER A 72 -4.59 -3.63 -6.65
N GLN A 73 -4.98 -2.40 -6.95
CA GLN A 73 -4.38 -1.60 -8.03
C GLN A 73 -2.91 -1.27 -7.73
N CYS A 74 -2.59 -0.89 -6.50
CA CYS A 74 -1.20 -0.66 -6.08
C CYS A 74 -0.33 -1.90 -6.26
N PHE A 75 -0.83 -3.08 -5.88
CA PHE A 75 -0.08 -4.33 -6.04
C PHE A 75 0.07 -4.76 -7.50
N THR A 76 -0.89 -4.45 -8.35
CA THR A 76 -0.76 -4.63 -9.80
C THR A 76 0.39 -3.79 -10.35
N ASP A 77 0.47 -2.52 -9.97
CA ASP A 77 1.55 -1.63 -10.38
C ASP A 77 2.92 -2.13 -9.91
N ILE A 78 3.02 -2.60 -8.68
CA ILE A 78 4.25 -3.18 -8.13
C ILE A 78 4.67 -4.45 -8.88
N ALA A 79 3.72 -5.30 -9.25
CA ALA A 79 4.00 -6.51 -10.03
C ALA A 79 4.58 -6.16 -11.41
N ILE A 80 4.10 -5.10 -12.03
CA ILE A 80 4.64 -4.57 -13.30
C ILE A 80 6.06 -4.04 -13.09
N ILE A 81 6.28 -3.22 -12.06
CA ILE A 81 7.61 -2.67 -11.74
C ILE A 81 8.61 -3.80 -11.50
N GLN A 82 8.23 -4.84 -10.76
CA GLN A 82 9.10 -5.98 -10.51
C GLN A 82 9.56 -6.69 -11.80
N LYS A 83 8.69 -6.73 -12.81
CA LYS A 83 9.01 -7.36 -14.10
C LYS A 83 9.87 -6.47 -15.00
N VAL A 84 9.68 -5.17 -14.94
CA VAL A 84 10.31 -4.20 -15.86
C VAL A 84 11.65 -3.71 -15.31
N VAL A 85 11.77 -3.51 -14.01
CA VAL A 85 13.00 -3.00 -13.38
C VAL A 85 13.99 -4.13 -13.16
N PRO A 86 15.22 -4.05 -13.69
CA PRO A 86 16.28 -5.05 -13.49
C PRO A 86 16.61 -5.23 -11.99
N ASP A 87 17.06 -6.44 -11.64
CA ASP A 87 17.40 -6.79 -10.25
C ASP A 87 18.59 -6.03 -9.66
N ASN A 88 19.44 -5.46 -10.52
CA ASN A 88 20.57 -4.64 -10.10
C ASN A 88 20.19 -3.20 -9.66
N TYR A 89 18.94 -2.79 -9.83
CA TYR A 89 18.46 -1.51 -9.33
C TYR A 89 18.01 -1.61 -7.89
N LEU A 90 18.33 -0.58 -7.12
CA LEU A 90 17.93 -0.49 -5.72
C LEU A 90 16.41 -0.32 -5.61
N LYS A 91 15.75 -1.30 -5.02
CA LYS A 91 14.30 -1.29 -4.80
C LYS A 91 14.03 -0.98 -3.32
N MET A 92 13.91 0.28 -2.99
CA MET A 92 13.60 0.72 -1.61
C MET A 92 12.12 0.57 -1.33
N SER A 93 11.75 -0.49 -0.59
CA SER A 93 10.35 -0.81 -0.26
C SER A 93 9.56 0.34 0.36
N PRO A 94 10.08 1.11 1.33
CA PRO A 94 9.33 2.22 1.90
C PRO A 94 8.98 3.31 0.89
N ILE A 95 9.92 3.64 0.02
CA ILE A 95 9.71 4.66 -1.03
C ILE A 95 8.73 4.18 -2.07
N LEU A 96 8.86 2.93 -2.53
CA LEU A 96 7.92 2.34 -3.48
C LEU A 96 6.49 2.26 -2.92
N ALA A 97 6.34 1.87 -1.65
CA ALA A 97 5.06 1.84 -0.98
C ALA A 97 4.43 3.24 -0.94
N LEU A 98 5.20 4.25 -0.54
CA LEU A 98 4.72 5.64 -0.50
C LEU A 98 4.32 6.15 -1.89
N LEU A 99 5.13 5.89 -2.92
CA LEU A 99 4.83 6.31 -4.29
C LEU A 99 3.52 5.69 -4.81
N MET A 100 3.29 4.42 -4.53
CA MET A 100 2.06 3.75 -4.94
C MET A 100 0.83 4.34 -4.24
N VAL A 101 0.92 4.59 -2.95
CA VAL A 101 -0.17 5.20 -2.18
C VAL A 101 -0.45 6.63 -2.66
N LEU A 102 0.58 7.45 -2.88
CA LEU A 102 0.43 8.81 -3.40
C LEU A 102 -0.20 8.84 -4.80
N LYS A 103 0.18 7.90 -5.66
CA LYS A 103 -0.41 7.77 -7.00
C LYS A 103 -1.94 7.62 -6.96
N HIS A 104 -2.46 6.87 -6.01
CA HIS A 104 -3.88 6.60 -5.89
C HIS A 104 -4.66 7.60 -5.00
N LYS A 105 -4.02 8.19 -4.01
CA LYS A 105 -4.70 9.09 -3.05
C LYS A 105 -4.37 10.57 -3.22
N LYS A 106 -3.17 10.90 -3.65
CA LYS A 106 -2.72 12.30 -3.83
C LYS A 106 -1.95 12.43 -5.15
N TYR A 107 -2.65 12.22 -6.24
CA TYR A 107 -2.07 12.21 -7.57
C TYR A 107 -1.34 13.51 -7.94
N SER A 108 -1.82 14.67 -7.46
CA SER A 108 -1.13 15.95 -7.66
C SER A 108 0.27 15.97 -7.05
N ILE A 109 0.45 15.37 -5.88
CA ILE A 109 1.76 15.22 -5.25
C ILE A 109 2.62 14.24 -6.05
N TYR A 110 2.05 13.13 -6.48
CA TYR A 110 2.73 12.14 -7.30
C TYR A 110 3.25 12.73 -8.62
N GLN A 111 2.43 13.53 -9.31
CA GLN A 111 2.84 14.22 -10.56
C GLN A 111 3.99 15.21 -10.38
N ASN A 112 4.08 15.82 -9.20
CA ASN A 112 5.12 16.80 -8.89
C ASN A 112 6.34 16.20 -8.19
N ILE A 113 6.46 14.87 -8.17
CA ILE A 113 7.53 14.16 -7.43
C ILE A 113 8.93 14.55 -7.89
N GLU A 114 9.10 14.84 -9.17
CA GLU A 114 10.38 15.34 -9.71
C GLU A 114 10.78 16.72 -9.14
N ARG A 115 9.79 17.46 -8.64
CA ARG A 115 9.97 18.80 -8.03
C ARG A 115 10.01 18.74 -6.50
N ILE A 116 9.59 17.61 -5.90
CA ILE A 116 9.58 17.43 -4.46
C ILE A 116 10.96 16.96 -4.02
N SER A 117 11.58 17.70 -3.11
CA SER A 117 12.86 17.29 -2.55
C SER A 117 12.72 15.95 -1.80
N PHE A 118 13.77 15.14 -1.84
CA PHE A 118 13.86 13.90 -1.07
C PHE A 118 13.54 14.10 0.43
N TYR A 119 13.78 15.28 0.95
CA TYR A 119 13.46 15.67 2.33
C TYR A 119 11.96 15.59 2.64
N VAL A 120 11.09 15.99 1.73
CA VAL A 120 9.62 15.93 1.93
C VAL A 120 9.16 14.48 1.97
N LEU A 121 9.66 13.62 1.08
CA LEU A 121 9.36 12.19 1.08
C LEU A 121 9.86 11.51 2.37
N TRP A 122 11.04 11.88 2.83
CA TRP A 122 11.62 11.41 4.08
C TRP A 122 10.79 11.83 5.30
N LYS A 123 10.29 13.04 5.30
CA LYS A 123 9.43 13.57 6.38
C LYS A 123 8.10 12.81 6.46
N GLU A 124 7.46 12.53 5.33
CA GLU A 124 6.24 11.73 5.27
C GLU A 124 6.47 10.31 5.81
N LEU A 125 7.52 9.64 5.36
CA LEU A 125 7.88 8.31 5.84
C LEU A 125 8.13 8.27 7.35
N ASN A 126 8.81 9.26 7.90
CA ASN A 126 9.09 9.35 9.34
C ASN A 126 7.85 9.66 10.17
N TYR A 127 6.90 10.41 9.64
CA TYR A 127 5.61 10.62 10.30
C TYR A 127 4.92 9.29 10.58
N TYR A 128 4.84 8.43 9.56
CA TYR A 128 4.21 7.11 9.72
C TYR A 128 5.02 6.14 10.59
N LYS A 129 6.34 6.21 10.57
CA LYS A 129 7.19 5.46 11.51
C LYS A 129 6.89 5.78 12.97
N LYS A 130 6.64 7.05 13.31
CA LYS A 130 6.25 7.45 14.67
C LYS A 130 4.90 6.91 15.09
N VAL A 131 3.95 6.81 14.16
CA VAL A 131 2.61 6.24 14.42
C VAL A 131 2.67 4.75 14.72
N ILE A 132 3.69 4.03 14.20
CA ILE A 132 3.86 2.59 14.37
C ILE A 132 4.60 2.23 15.66
N SER A 133 5.52 3.08 16.11
CA SER A 133 6.36 2.80 17.30
C SER A 133 5.63 3.02 18.63
N TYR A 134 4.36 3.31 18.58
CA TYR A 134 3.45 3.37 19.72
C TYR A 134 2.42 2.21 19.61
#